data_b768c1972b07e64190dcacf4e51f0006
#
_entry.id   b768c1972b07e64190dcacf4e51f0006
#
_cell.length_a   1.000
_cell.length_b   1.000
_cell.length_c   1.000
_cell.angle_alpha   90.00
_cell.angle_beta   90.00
_cell.angle_gamma   90.00
#
_symmetry.space_group_name_H-M   'P 1'
#
loop_
_entity.id
_entity.type
_entity.pdbx_description
1 polymer ?
#
loop_
_entity_poly.entity_id
_entity_poly.type
_entity_poly.pdbx_seq_one_letter_code
_entity_poly.pdbx_strand_id
1 'polypeptide(L)'
;LRGYVNALRVEAMTLLDVDLIELSVEERYIGDDEKSHSGSLWAGGNRARRQQVDIFALIRGEVDAIYTSGAQGANVAAFLGAHEIIEMGFHPDSELRAGNEGPATLTVSGVLSRERPDLVARYIKTLNSSAEWANSHHDEAAQIVAADVSVPFEWVEPGYQNSFARKLTVDLTDKYIEALLNQKKFLLKYGFIDNDFDVEPWIDSCPLELASKNN
;
A
#
# COMPACT_ATOMS: atom_id res chain seq x y z
N LEU A 1 -6.73 7.99 6.65
CA LEU A 1 -6.66 9.42 6.94
C LEU A 1 -5.56 10.14 6.13
N ARG A 2 -4.31 9.60 6.06
CA ARG A 2 -3.19 10.29 5.39
C ARG A 2 -3.48 10.58 3.90
N GLY A 3 -4.08 9.64 3.18
CA GLY A 3 -4.50 9.87 1.79
C GLY A 3 -5.45 11.05 1.63
N TYR A 4 -6.46 11.14 2.48
CA TYR A 4 -7.40 12.28 2.49
C TYR A 4 -6.70 13.61 2.79
N VAL A 5 -5.85 13.65 3.84
CA VAL A 5 -5.10 14.87 4.20
C VAL A 5 -4.22 15.32 3.03
N ASN A 6 -3.54 14.41 2.37
CA ASN A 6 -2.70 14.77 1.23
C ASN A 6 -3.52 15.21 0.01
N ALA A 7 -4.65 14.56 -0.28
CA ALA A 7 -5.56 14.97 -1.34
C ALA A 7 -6.09 16.39 -1.11
N LEU A 8 -6.56 16.69 0.10
CA LEU A 8 -7.02 18.03 0.46
C LEU A 8 -5.91 19.09 0.32
N ARG A 9 -4.68 18.75 0.70
CA ARG A 9 -3.54 19.66 0.55
C ARG A 9 -3.25 20.05 -0.92
N VAL A 10 -3.50 19.16 -1.87
CA VAL A 10 -3.33 19.46 -3.30
C VAL A 10 -4.23 20.61 -3.72
N GLU A 11 -5.44 20.66 -3.17
CA GLU A 11 -6.43 21.73 -3.44
C GLU A 11 -6.40 22.86 -2.39
N ALA A 12 -5.32 22.99 -1.62
CA ALA A 12 -5.18 23.97 -0.54
C ALA A 12 -6.30 23.92 0.52
N MET A 13 -6.91 22.74 0.70
CA MET A 13 -7.94 22.43 1.70
C MET A 13 -7.35 21.74 2.92
N THR A 14 -8.14 21.72 3.99
CA THR A 14 -7.82 21.06 5.27
C THR A 14 -8.96 20.13 5.71
N LEU A 15 -8.76 19.41 6.80
CA LEU A 15 -9.83 18.58 7.39
C LEU A 15 -11.00 19.40 7.96
N LEU A 16 -10.88 20.73 8.08
CA LEU A 16 -11.96 21.61 8.52
C LEU A 16 -12.91 21.99 7.39
N ASP A 17 -12.51 21.74 6.14
CA ASP A 17 -13.29 22.09 4.95
C ASP A 17 -14.17 20.91 4.48
N VAL A 18 -14.11 19.75 5.17
CA VAL A 18 -14.83 18.53 4.84
C VAL A 18 -15.35 17.82 6.07
N ASP A 19 -16.45 17.10 5.93
CA ASP A 19 -16.94 16.18 6.95
C ASP A 19 -16.40 14.78 6.67
N LEU A 20 -15.55 14.27 7.57
CA LEU A 20 -15.06 12.90 7.47
C LEU A 20 -16.08 11.94 8.10
N ILE A 21 -16.64 11.08 7.27
CA ILE A 21 -17.58 10.05 7.72
C ILE A 21 -16.79 8.76 7.96
N GLU A 22 -16.78 8.29 9.20
CA GLU A 22 -16.21 6.99 9.53
C GLU A 22 -17.26 5.90 9.25
N LEU A 23 -16.94 5.02 8.32
CA LEU A 23 -17.80 3.90 7.95
C LEU A 23 -17.37 2.65 8.73
N SER A 24 -18.26 2.11 9.56
CA SER A 24 -18.01 0.86 10.26
C SER A 24 -18.19 -0.32 9.30
N VAL A 25 -17.20 -1.21 9.25
CA VAL A 25 -17.36 -2.54 8.67
C VAL A 25 -18.16 -3.36 9.67
N GLU A 26 -19.44 -3.61 9.39
CA GLU A 26 -20.26 -4.45 10.26
C GLU A 26 -19.64 -5.84 10.38
N GLU A 27 -19.56 -6.37 11.59
CA GLU A 27 -18.94 -7.69 11.89
C GLU A 27 -19.56 -8.84 11.07
N ARG A 28 -20.82 -8.72 10.65
CA ARG A 28 -21.48 -9.71 9.78
C ARG A 28 -20.85 -9.84 8.38
N TYR A 29 -20.03 -8.86 7.96
CA TYR A 29 -19.27 -8.95 6.72
C TYR A 29 -17.86 -9.52 6.94
N ILE A 30 -17.44 -9.61 8.21
CA ILE A 30 -16.22 -10.30 8.63
C ILE A 30 -16.66 -11.75 8.90
N GLY A 31 -16.82 -12.55 7.85
CA GLY A 31 -17.11 -13.96 8.02
C GLY A 31 -15.99 -14.69 8.77
N ASP A 32 -16.25 -15.90 9.24
CA ASP A 32 -15.31 -16.79 9.95
C ASP A 32 -13.97 -17.06 9.23
N ASP A 33 -13.75 -16.46 8.08
CA ASP A 33 -12.52 -16.52 7.29
C ASP A 33 -11.30 -15.88 7.97
N GLU A 34 -11.47 -15.10 9.05
CA GLU A 34 -10.33 -14.62 9.84
C GLU A 34 -9.47 -15.75 10.42
N LYS A 35 -10.07 -16.94 10.64
CA LYS A 35 -9.36 -18.08 11.17
C LYS A 35 -8.53 -18.84 10.13
N SER A 36 -8.82 -18.68 8.85
CA SER A 36 -8.19 -19.49 7.81
C SER A 36 -6.96 -18.86 7.15
N HIS A 37 -6.69 -17.56 7.35
CA HIS A 37 -5.70 -16.83 6.54
C HIS A 37 -4.73 -15.97 7.33
N SER A 38 -4.37 -16.37 8.54
CA SER A 38 -3.34 -15.68 9.34
C SER A 38 -1.92 -15.72 8.73
N GLY A 39 -1.75 -16.25 7.54
CA GLY A 39 -0.48 -16.36 6.83
C GLY A 39 -0.45 -15.73 5.45
N SER A 40 -1.55 -15.20 4.94
CA SER A 40 -1.55 -14.54 3.65
C SER A 40 -1.00 -13.11 3.79
N LEU A 41 0.22 -12.90 3.32
CA LEU A 41 0.82 -11.56 3.12
C LEU A 41 -0.07 -10.66 2.23
N TRP A 42 -1.02 -11.27 1.55
CA TRP A 42 -1.97 -10.66 0.61
C TRP A 42 -3.40 -10.91 1.09
N ALA A 43 -3.75 -10.40 2.26
CA ALA A 43 -5.14 -10.42 2.75
C ALA A 43 -6.05 -9.54 1.87
N GLY A 44 -6.08 -9.82 0.57
CA GLY A 44 -6.90 -9.12 -0.42
C GLY A 44 -8.37 -9.11 -0.05
N GLY A 45 -8.85 -10.17 0.60
CA GLY A 45 -10.23 -10.27 1.05
C GLY A 45 -10.69 -9.14 1.98
N ASN A 46 -9.88 -8.78 2.98
CA ASN A 46 -10.24 -7.71 3.92
C ASN A 46 -10.14 -6.32 3.28
N ARG A 47 -9.18 -6.10 2.38
CA ARG A 47 -9.05 -4.83 1.67
C ARG A 47 -10.20 -4.63 0.68
N ALA A 48 -10.56 -5.65 -0.08
CA ALA A 48 -11.70 -5.62 -0.98
C ALA A 48 -13.02 -5.37 -0.23
N ARG A 49 -13.23 -6.01 0.91
CA ARG A 49 -14.42 -5.80 1.75
C ARG A 49 -14.51 -4.38 2.29
N ARG A 50 -13.41 -3.79 2.75
CA ARG A 50 -13.39 -2.37 3.18
C ARG A 50 -13.71 -1.43 2.03
N GLN A 51 -13.15 -1.63 0.86
CA GLN A 51 -13.48 -0.83 -0.32
C GLN A 51 -14.96 -0.97 -0.72
N GLN A 52 -15.57 -2.14 -0.54
CA GLN A 52 -17.00 -2.33 -0.80
C GLN A 52 -17.89 -1.48 0.11
N VAL A 53 -17.53 -1.31 1.39
CA VAL A 53 -18.28 -0.46 2.31
C VAL A 53 -18.25 1.00 1.83
N ASP A 54 -17.07 1.49 1.47
CA ASP A 54 -16.91 2.86 0.94
C ASP A 54 -17.71 3.06 -0.35
N ILE A 55 -17.66 2.08 -1.26
CA ILE A 55 -18.40 2.08 -2.52
C ILE A 55 -19.90 2.12 -2.30
N PHE A 56 -20.42 1.29 -1.40
CA PHE A 56 -21.85 1.28 -1.11
C PHE A 56 -22.33 2.57 -0.44
N ALA A 57 -21.51 3.20 0.38
CA ALA A 57 -21.80 4.51 0.95
C ALA A 57 -21.92 5.59 -0.13
N LEU A 58 -21.01 5.58 -1.12
CA LEU A 58 -21.08 6.47 -2.27
C LEU A 58 -22.34 6.23 -3.11
N ILE A 59 -22.65 4.96 -3.42
CA ILE A 59 -23.85 4.61 -4.19
C ILE A 59 -25.13 5.05 -3.48
N ARG A 60 -25.19 4.94 -2.16
CA ARG A 60 -26.37 5.36 -1.37
C ARG A 60 -26.42 6.87 -1.13
N GLY A 61 -25.40 7.62 -1.56
CA GLY A 61 -25.32 9.07 -1.31
C GLY A 61 -25.08 9.42 0.16
N GLU A 62 -24.50 8.51 0.93
CA GLU A 62 -24.10 8.75 2.33
C GLU A 62 -22.79 9.56 2.41
N VAL A 63 -22.00 9.52 1.35
CA VAL A 63 -20.76 10.29 1.16
C VAL A 63 -20.69 10.80 -0.28
N ASP A 64 -20.03 11.94 -0.47
CA ASP A 64 -19.84 12.57 -1.78
C ASP A 64 -18.58 12.10 -2.50
N ALA A 65 -17.58 11.63 -1.73
CA ALA A 65 -16.31 11.14 -2.24
C ALA A 65 -15.77 10.00 -1.39
N ILE A 66 -15.04 9.08 -2.02
CA ILE A 66 -14.35 7.97 -1.36
C ILE A 66 -12.90 7.91 -1.82
N TYR A 67 -12.07 7.24 -1.03
CA TYR A 67 -10.72 6.87 -1.42
C TYR A 67 -10.70 5.44 -1.95
N THR A 68 -10.16 5.27 -3.16
CA THR A 68 -9.94 3.95 -3.75
C THR A 68 -8.46 3.75 -4.06
N SER A 69 -7.99 2.53 -4.24
CA SER A 69 -6.60 2.26 -4.58
C SER A 69 -6.41 1.02 -5.46
N GLY A 70 -5.37 1.08 -6.30
CA GLY A 70 -4.95 -0.02 -7.15
C GLY A 70 -5.98 -0.41 -8.22
N ALA A 71 -5.76 -1.55 -8.86
CA ALA A 71 -6.61 -2.03 -9.96
C ALA A 71 -8.08 -2.25 -9.54
N GLN A 72 -8.33 -2.68 -8.30
CA GLN A 72 -9.70 -2.82 -7.78
C GLN A 72 -10.41 -1.47 -7.71
N GLY A 73 -9.73 -0.43 -7.22
CA GLY A 73 -10.29 0.92 -7.15
C GLY A 73 -10.60 1.48 -8.53
N ALA A 74 -9.68 1.34 -9.47
CA ALA A 74 -9.87 1.79 -10.85
C ALA A 74 -11.04 1.07 -11.54
N ASN A 75 -11.12 -0.25 -11.40
CA ASN A 75 -12.21 -1.06 -11.94
C ASN A 75 -13.57 -0.63 -11.40
N VAL A 76 -13.68 -0.43 -10.09
CA VAL A 76 -14.94 -0.04 -9.46
C VAL A 76 -15.34 1.38 -9.83
N ALA A 77 -14.41 2.33 -9.83
CA ALA A 77 -14.69 3.70 -10.24
C ALA A 77 -15.28 3.74 -11.66
N ALA A 78 -14.69 2.98 -12.59
CA ALA A 78 -15.21 2.87 -13.94
C ALA A 78 -16.60 2.21 -14.02
N PHE A 79 -16.81 1.15 -13.25
CA PHE A 79 -18.13 0.47 -13.22
C PHE A 79 -19.25 1.38 -12.71
N LEU A 80 -18.95 2.25 -11.76
CA LEU A 80 -19.91 3.19 -11.19
C LEU A 80 -20.10 4.45 -12.03
N GLY A 81 -19.26 4.66 -13.06
CA GLY A 81 -19.17 5.95 -13.75
C GLY A 81 -18.74 7.08 -12.82
N ALA A 82 -17.99 6.75 -11.76
CA ALA A 82 -17.46 7.74 -10.84
C ALA A 82 -16.35 8.56 -11.50
N HIS A 83 -16.27 9.83 -11.12
CA HIS A 83 -15.22 10.73 -11.61
C HIS A 83 -14.05 10.71 -10.63
N GLU A 84 -12.84 10.54 -11.17
CA GLU A 84 -11.62 10.76 -10.41
C GLU A 84 -11.46 12.27 -10.18
N ILE A 85 -11.41 12.66 -8.90
CA ILE A 85 -11.24 14.05 -8.50
C ILE A 85 -9.76 14.38 -8.38
N ILE A 86 -8.98 13.49 -7.71
CA ILE A 86 -7.55 13.68 -7.45
C ILE A 86 -6.84 12.34 -7.56
N GLU A 87 -5.85 12.27 -8.46
CA GLU A 87 -4.94 11.13 -8.57
C GLU A 87 -3.72 11.33 -7.66
N MET A 88 -3.61 10.48 -6.63
CA MET A 88 -2.54 10.56 -5.64
C MET A 88 -1.43 9.51 -5.84
N GLY A 89 -1.76 8.38 -6.46
CA GLY A 89 -0.84 7.26 -6.61
C GLY A 89 0.33 7.55 -7.55
N PHE A 90 0.11 8.43 -8.52
CA PHE A 90 1.08 8.84 -9.54
C PHE A 90 1.43 10.32 -9.48
N HIS A 91 1.06 11.00 -8.38
CA HIS A 91 1.34 12.41 -8.21
C HIS A 91 2.84 12.70 -8.41
N PRO A 92 3.23 13.76 -9.15
CA PRO A 92 4.64 14.07 -9.44
C PRO A 92 5.43 14.38 -8.17
N ASP A 93 4.80 15.02 -7.17
CA ASP A 93 5.39 15.23 -5.87
C ASP A 93 5.49 13.90 -5.11
N SER A 94 6.74 13.50 -4.85
CA SER A 94 7.05 12.24 -4.19
C SER A 94 6.60 12.17 -2.72
N GLU A 95 6.47 13.31 -2.03
CA GLU A 95 5.96 13.35 -0.66
C GLU A 95 4.47 13.02 -0.62
N LEU A 96 3.70 13.59 -1.54
CA LEU A 96 2.28 13.31 -1.67
C LEU A 96 2.05 11.87 -2.11
N ARG A 97 2.77 11.41 -3.12
CA ARG A 97 2.69 10.04 -3.63
C ARG A 97 3.09 9.00 -2.58
N ALA A 98 4.23 9.16 -1.93
CA ALA A 98 4.66 8.25 -0.88
C ALA A 98 3.74 8.27 0.35
N GLY A 99 3.07 9.40 0.59
CA GLY A 99 2.13 9.57 1.67
C GLY A 99 0.80 8.88 1.47
N ASN A 100 0.43 8.58 0.24
CA ASN A 100 -0.87 8.02 -0.10
C ASN A 100 -1.06 6.60 0.47
N GLU A 101 -0.10 5.71 0.23
CA GLU A 101 -0.14 4.33 0.73
C GLU A 101 0.73 4.12 2.00
N GLY A 102 1.53 5.10 2.38
CA GLY A 102 2.63 4.96 3.33
C GLY A 102 3.79 4.14 2.73
N PRO A 103 4.97 4.13 3.34
CA PRO A 103 6.05 3.28 2.90
C PRO A 103 5.69 1.82 3.16
N ALA A 104 5.74 0.99 2.12
CA ALA A 104 5.67 -0.45 2.29
C ALA A 104 7.04 -0.93 2.79
N THR A 105 7.07 -1.58 3.95
CA THR A 105 8.30 -2.06 4.58
C THR A 105 8.33 -3.57 4.66
N LEU A 106 9.47 -4.18 4.35
CA LEU A 106 9.74 -5.57 4.71
C LEU A 106 10.17 -5.61 6.18
N THR A 107 9.34 -6.17 7.03
CA THR A 107 9.63 -6.30 8.46
C THR A 107 9.83 -7.76 8.84
N VAL A 108 10.83 -8.01 9.67
CA VAL A 108 11.12 -9.32 10.25
C VAL A 108 11.36 -9.18 11.76
N SER A 109 11.21 -10.27 12.52
CA SER A 109 11.57 -10.19 13.94
C SER A 109 13.06 -9.91 14.09
N GLY A 110 13.43 -9.09 15.09
CA GLY A 110 14.83 -8.79 15.36
C GLY A 110 15.66 -10.04 15.74
N VAL A 111 15.01 -11.08 16.27
CA VAL A 111 15.67 -12.37 16.53
C VAL A 111 16.06 -13.03 15.20
N LEU A 112 15.12 -13.12 14.25
CA LEU A 112 15.38 -13.71 12.93
C LEU A 112 16.47 -12.96 12.18
N SER A 113 16.44 -11.62 12.20
CA SER A 113 17.45 -10.80 11.52
C SER A 113 18.86 -11.05 12.09
N ARG A 114 18.99 -11.16 13.42
CA ARG A 114 20.31 -11.37 14.07
C ARG A 114 20.82 -12.79 13.95
N GLU A 115 19.94 -13.79 14.12
CA GLU A 115 20.37 -15.21 14.16
C GLU A 115 20.45 -15.83 12.76
N ARG A 116 19.65 -15.37 11.83
CA ARG A 116 19.56 -15.92 10.46
C ARG A 116 19.49 -14.83 9.40
N PRO A 117 20.45 -13.88 9.38
CA PRO A 117 20.49 -12.87 8.32
C PRO A 117 20.61 -13.47 6.91
N ASP A 118 21.23 -14.66 6.80
CA ASP A 118 21.31 -15.46 5.57
C ASP A 118 19.92 -15.82 5.01
N LEU A 119 19.00 -16.19 5.88
CA LEU A 119 17.63 -16.53 5.48
C LEU A 119 16.86 -15.29 5.01
N VAL A 120 16.99 -14.18 5.72
CA VAL A 120 16.38 -12.91 5.33
C VAL A 120 16.96 -12.43 3.99
N ALA A 121 18.27 -12.53 3.81
CA ALA A 121 18.94 -12.19 2.56
C ALA A 121 18.43 -13.02 1.37
N ARG A 122 18.24 -14.32 1.56
CA ARG A 122 17.66 -15.20 0.52
C ARG A 122 16.24 -14.78 0.14
N TYR A 123 15.44 -14.40 1.14
CA TYR A 123 14.08 -13.91 0.89
C TYR A 123 14.09 -12.60 0.09
N ILE A 124 14.93 -11.63 0.48
CA ILE A 124 15.13 -10.37 -0.26
C ILE A 124 15.56 -10.65 -1.70
N LYS A 125 16.54 -11.56 -1.90
CA LYS A 125 17.00 -11.95 -3.24
C LYS A 125 15.86 -12.52 -4.08
N THR A 126 15.01 -13.36 -3.49
CA THR A 126 13.86 -13.93 -4.20
C THR A 126 12.87 -12.84 -4.62
N LEU A 127 12.56 -11.88 -3.75
CA LEU A 127 11.69 -10.75 -4.09
C LEU A 127 12.27 -9.91 -5.22
N ASN A 128 13.55 -9.56 -5.14
CA ASN A 128 14.22 -8.77 -6.17
C ASN A 128 14.29 -9.51 -7.51
N SER A 129 14.58 -10.81 -7.50
CA SER A 129 14.53 -11.64 -8.72
C SER A 129 13.12 -11.72 -9.30
N SER A 130 12.09 -11.77 -8.46
CA SER A 130 10.70 -11.73 -8.92
C SER A 130 10.35 -10.38 -9.56
N ALA A 131 10.89 -9.27 -9.04
CA ALA A 131 10.73 -7.96 -9.64
C ALA A 131 11.42 -7.87 -11.02
N GLU A 132 12.63 -8.42 -11.14
CA GLU A 132 13.37 -8.49 -12.42
C GLU A 132 12.61 -9.33 -13.44
N TRP A 133 12.09 -10.48 -13.01
CA TRP A 133 11.27 -11.33 -13.87
C TRP A 133 10.00 -10.60 -14.32
N ALA A 134 9.29 -9.94 -13.43
CA ALA A 134 8.08 -9.18 -13.75
C ALA A 134 8.34 -8.02 -14.72
N ASN A 135 9.50 -7.38 -14.63
CA ASN A 135 9.91 -6.35 -15.61
C ASN A 135 10.15 -6.90 -17.02
N SER A 136 10.64 -8.14 -17.13
CA SER A 136 10.91 -8.80 -18.42
C SER A 136 9.72 -9.58 -18.97
N HIS A 137 8.72 -9.90 -18.13
CA HIS A 137 7.51 -10.67 -18.46
C HIS A 137 6.25 -9.92 -18.02
N HIS A 138 6.14 -8.66 -18.48
CA HIS A 138 5.13 -7.73 -18.01
C HIS A 138 3.70 -8.28 -18.10
N ASP A 139 3.29 -8.82 -19.24
CA ASP A 139 1.93 -9.31 -19.46
C ASP A 139 1.61 -10.52 -18.57
N GLU A 140 2.56 -11.45 -18.43
CA GLU A 140 2.39 -12.62 -17.55
C GLU A 140 2.29 -12.20 -16.09
N ALA A 141 3.14 -11.26 -15.65
CA ALA A 141 3.10 -10.70 -14.31
C ALA A 141 1.79 -9.95 -14.06
N ALA A 142 1.32 -9.17 -15.03
CA ALA A 142 0.03 -8.48 -14.94
C ALA A 142 -1.16 -9.46 -14.86
N GLN A 143 -1.12 -10.60 -15.55
CA GLN A 143 -2.13 -11.65 -15.41
C GLN A 143 -2.13 -12.27 -14.01
N ILE A 144 -0.95 -12.52 -13.43
CA ILE A 144 -0.83 -13.01 -12.05
C ILE A 144 -1.43 -11.98 -11.06
N VAL A 145 -1.10 -10.70 -11.23
CA VAL A 145 -1.65 -9.62 -10.41
C VAL A 145 -3.17 -9.54 -10.55
N ALA A 146 -3.70 -9.59 -11.78
CA ALA A 146 -5.13 -9.58 -12.05
C ALA A 146 -5.87 -10.71 -11.31
N ALA A 147 -5.30 -11.92 -11.38
CA ALA A 147 -5.86 -13.09 -10.68
C ALA A 147 -5.81 -12.93 -9.15
N ASP A 148 -4.69 -12.43 -8.60
CA ASP A 148 -4.51 -12.25 -7.16
C ASP A 148 -5.48 -11.20 -6.59
N VAL A 149 -5.61 -10.05 -7.27
CA VAL A 149 -6.51 -8.97 -6.83
C VAL A 149 -7.96 -9.13 -7.33
N SER A 150 -8.25 -10.19 -8.06
CA SER A 150 -9.59 -10.52 -8.57
C SER A 150 -10.22 -9.40 -9.42
N VAL A 151 -9.47 -8.88 -10.37
CA VAL A 151 -9.95 -7.90 -11.36
C VAL A 151 -9.68 -8.39 -12.79
N PRO A 152 -10.43 -7.90 -13.81
CA PRO A 152 -10.07 -8.11 -15.18
C PRO A 152 -8.66 -7.56 -15.50
N PHE A 153 -7.92 -8.25 -16.37
CA PHE A 153 -6.54 -7.92 -16.71
C PHE A 153 -6.35 -6.47 -17.16
N GLU A 154 -7.27 -5.93 -17.91
CA GLU A 154 -7.25 -4.58 -18.45
C GLU A 154 -7.23 -3.47 -17.37
N TRP A 155 -7.52 -3.80 -16.11
CA TRP A 155 -7.48 -2.85 -14.99
C TRP A 155 -6.15 -2.83 -14.24
N VAL A 156 -5.24 -3.75 -14.54
CA VAL A 156 -3.93 -3.79 -13.89
C VAL A 156 -3.10 -2.57 -14.27
N GLU A 157 -3.02 -2.26 -15.55
CA GLU A 157 -2.25 -1.12 -16.05
C GLU A 157 -2.80 0.23 -15.53
N PRO A 158 -4.10 0.55 -15.64
CA PRO A 158 -4.65 1.76 -15.04
C PRO A 158 -4.41 1.85 -13.52
N GLY A 159 -4.47 0.73 -12.82
CA GLY A 159 -4.32 0.71 -11.37
C GLY A 159 -2.88 0.80 -10.86
N TYR A 160 -1.89 0.41 -11.67
CA TYR A 160 -0.49 0.30 -11.24
C TYR A 160 0.53 0.97 -12.16
N GLN A 161 0.16 1.35 -13.39
CA GLN A 161 1.01 2.06 -14.38
C GLN A 161 2.42 1.45 -14.51
N ASN A 162 2.56 0.21 -14.87
CA ASN A 162 3.85 -0.48 -14.97
C ASN A 162 4.70 -0.43 -13.67
N SER A 163 4.10 -0.07 -12.54
CA SER A 163 4.84 0.10 -11.29
C SER A 163 4.78 -1.11 -10.35
N PHE A 164 3.94 -2.11 -10.63
CA PHE A 164 3.79 -3.26 -9.74
C PHE A 164 5.09 -4.05 -9.54
N ALA A 165 5.92 -4.19 -10.56
CA ALA A 165 7.22 -4.83 -10.45
C ALA A 165 8.17 -4.08 -9.49
N ARG A 166 8.18 -2.75 -9.53
CA ARG A 166 8.97 -1.92 -8.62
C ARG A 166 8.52 -2.04 -7.17
N LYS A 167 7.25 -2.33 -6.91
CA LYS A 167 6.73 -2.56 -5.56
C LYS A 167 7.25 -3.85 -4.91
N LEU A 168 7.78 -4.78 -5.71
CA LEU A 168 8.41 -6.01 -5.21
C LEU A 168 9.88 -5.81 -4.83
N THR A 169 10.52 -4.73 -5.28
CA THR A 169 11.94 -4.49 -4.99
C THR A 169 12.14 -4.03 -3.55
N VAL A 170 13.03 -4.72 -2.84
CA VAL A 170 13.48 -4.34 -1.49
C VAL A 170 14.76 -3.54 -1.59
N ASP A 171 14.75 -2.33 -1.06
CA ASP A 171 15.89 -1.41 -1.06
C ASP A 171 15.86 -0.50 0.18
N LEU A 172 17.00 0.13 0.49
CA LEU A 172 17.19 1.09 1.58
C LEU A 172 17.83 2.37 1.03
N THR A 173 17.06 3.12 0.24
CA THR A 173 17.51 4.45 -0.22
C THR A 173 17.15 5.52 0.81
N ASP A 174 17.91 6.62 0.82
CA ASP A 174 17.61 7.78 1.67
C ASP A 174 16.17 8.27 1.51
N LYS A 175 15.64 8.20 0.29
CA LYS A 175 14.27 8.55 -0.03
C LYS A 175 13.23 7.66 0.69
N TYR A 176 13.49 6.35 0.81
CA TYR A 176 12.60 5.45 1.54
C TYR A 176 12.68 5.68 3.04
N ILE A 177 13.88 5.97 3.55
CA ILE A 177 14.07 6.33 4.96
C ILE A 177 13.35 7.64 5.28
N GLU A 178 13.46 8.66 4.42
CA GLU A 178 12.74 9.92 4.55
C GLU A 178 11.21 9.71 4.52
N ALA A 179 10.71 8.85 3.62
CA ALA A 179 9.28 8.51 3.57
C ALA A 179 8.80 7.86 4.89
N LEU A 180 9.62 7.00 5.51
CA LEU A 180 9.33 6.39 6.80
C LEU A 180 9.32 7.44 7.92
N LEU A 181 10.28 8.36 7.94
CA LEU A 181 10.33 9.48 8.90
C LEU A 181 9.11 10.40 8.74
N ASN A 182 8.69 10.69 7.52
CA ASN A 182 7.50 11.49 7.24
C ASN A 182 6.22 10.76 7.68
N GLN A 183 6.16 9.44 7.52
CA GLN A 183 5.06 8.63 8.07
C GLN A 183 5.02 8.72 9.60
N LYS A 184 6.15 8.56 10.28
CA LYS A 184 6.24 8.70 11.73
C LYS A 184 5.74 10.08 12.21
N LYS A 185 6.21 11.16 11.58
CA LYS A 185 5.76 12.53 11.90
C LYS A 185 4.24 12.68 11.73
N PHE A 186 3.67 12.09 10.68
CA PHE A 186 2.22 12.09 10.48
C PHE A 186 1.49 11.36 11.59
N LEU A 187 1.94 10.15 11.94
CA LEU A 187 1.32 9.35 12.99
C LEU A 187 1.33 10.06 14.34
N LEU A 188 2.45 10.70 14.69
CA LEU A 188 2.59 11.49 15.91
C LEU A 188 1.68 12.72 15.89
N LYS A 189 1.68 13.47 14.77
CA LYS A 189 0.86 14.69 14.64
C LYS A 189 -0.63 14.44 14.81
N TYR A 190 -1.12 13.30 14.33
CA TYR A 190 -2.55 12.95 14.36
C TYR A 190 -2.93 11.98 15.49
N GLY A 191 -2.03 11.75 16.47
CA GLY A 191 -2.32 10.98 17.67
C GLY A 191 -2.48 9.47 17.46
N PHE A 192 -1.92 8.92 16.38
CA PHE A 192 -1.89 7.47 16.16
C PHE A 192 -0.79 6.78 16.97
N ILE A 193 0.21 7.53 17.40
CA ILE A 193 1.23 7.11 18.35
C ILE A 193 1.39 8.21 19.40
N ASP A 194 1.57 7.80 20.64
CA ASP A 194 1.61 8.72 21.79
C ASP A 194 2.99 9.38 21.95
N ASN A 195 4.04 8.69 21.55
CA ASN A 195 5.42 9.13 21.77
C ASN A 195 6.25 9.06 20.50
N ASP A 196 7.18 9.99 20.38
CA ASP A 196 8.20 9.93 19.34
C ASP A 196 9.21 8.82 19.63
N PHE A 197 9.80 8.26 18.58
CA PHE A 197 10.80 7.20 18.68
C PHE A 197 11.84 7.36 17.56
N ASP A 198 13.03 6.83 17.81
CA ASP A 198 14.07 6.77 16.80
C ASP A 198 13.80 5.61 15.80
N VAL A 199 13.86 5.92 14.51
CA VAL A 199 13.62 4.97 13.43
C VAL A 199 14.92 4.21 13.05
N GLU A 200 16.09 4.80 13.26
CA GLU A 200 17.37 4.18 12.88
C GLU A 200 17.59 2.79 13.47
N PRO A 201 17.29 2.51 14.76
CA PRO A 201 17.45 1.16 15.31
C PRO A 201 16.53 0.09 14.69
N TRP A 202 15.52 0.50 13.90
CA TRP A 202 14.62 -0.40 13.19
C TRP A 202 15.12 -0.79 11.82
N ILE A 203 16.14 -0.07 11.32
CA ILE A 203 16.71 -0.27 10.01
C ILE A 203 17.89 -1.25 10.13
N ASP A 204 17.80 -2.38 9.44
CA ASP A 204 18.86 -3.37 9.36
C ASP A 204 19.29 -3.56 7.90
N SER A 205 20.44 -3.00 7.53
CA SER A 205 20.98 -3.12 6.17
C SER A 205 21.70 -4.44 5.92
N CYS A 206 22.09 -5.16 6.97
CA CYS A 206 22.92 -6.37 6.86
C CYS A 206 22.34 -7.44 5.93
N PRO A 207 21.05 -7.83 6.04
CA PRO A 207 20.48 -8.82 5.12
C PRO A 207 20.43 -8.33 3.66
N LEU A 208 20.22 -7.01 3.42
CA LEU A 208 20.22 -6.44 2.07
C LEU A 208 21.63 -6.48 1.46
N GLU A 209 22.66 -6.12 2.22
CA GLU A 209 24.06 -6.22 1.80
C GLU A 209 24.48 -7.66 1.49
N LEU A 210 24.03 -8.63 2.30
CA LEU A 210 24.27 -10.05 2.04
C LEU A 210 23.57 -10.53 0.77
N ALA A 211 22.34 -10.06 0.52
CA ALA A 211 21.60 -10.38 -0.71
C ALA A 211 22.33 -9.88 -1.96
N SER A 212 22.97 -8.71 -1.88
CA SER A 212 23.69 -8.09 -3.00
C SER A 212 25.06 -8.72 -3.27
N LYS A 213 25.73 -9.28 -2.26
CA LYS A 213 27.09 -9.88 -2.39
C LYS A 213 27.09 -11.28 -3.03
N ASN A 214 25.96 -11.94 -3.11
CA ASN A 214 25.82 -13.31 -3.62
C ASN A 214 25.28 -13.35 -5.08
N ASN A 215 25.55 -12.32 -5.83
CA ASN A 215 25.30 -12.26 -7.27
C ASN A 215 26.52 -12.68 -8.07
#